data_9e418d4a67ba46e09a1b0ba6727a3d8e
#
_entry.id   9e418d4a67ba46e09a1b0ba6727a3d8e
#
_cell.length_a   1.000
_cell.length_b   1.000
_cell.length_c   1.000
_cell.angle_alpha   90.00
_cell.angle_beta   90.00
_cell.angle_gamma   90.00
#
_symmetry.space_group_name_H-M   'P 1'
#
loop_
_entity.id
_entity.type
_entity.pdbx_description
1 polymer ?
#
loop_
_entity_poly.entity_id
_entity_poly.type
_entity_poly.pdbx_seq_one_letter_code
_entity_poly.pdbx_strand_id
1 'polypeptide(L)'
;MTASPLTRAPQPRTVPEQDASRARPAVSVIIATYNSGPLVAYALNALAAQTLAADLIEILVVDDGSTDDTWRHLSDLAAQRTNIKIFRQPHTGGPSTGRNRALAEASGEFVFFHDADDYLGPDALRRLINLARQQNSDIVVGRVSWIGRPEARAGFSKTVPDADIVADGVWRSLTPHKLIRRSLIEQHHFRFYDDMVQGEDQVFMASCLFAARKISILGERDIYHRRMLPDGTNLSRQRQTLVNKRLTASRMVGVVIANTTPGPRRDQLLRRVFVRTLPPALNRPFMQAQPAERKEFLDVMRAEVFPYLPHSVLGELDDRQRLRMLTAKAGEAEDLVELNKVLRSPVRYGEGELPTYTLSPKLDRLLSAEDRQVGAPRLGMEPILCYAISSRSRLTLVVKLDDEAGASIARLRLAGWLSGNTDFVDLGSAVSRIGSTLTFKISPRQLWKEENDSSNALPAGSSEQRHWILVLREQRKGAMVGATPITWPETLEPGAIRVEREGRNPQIRLDSTPGGSAMITLRQPKRSQAWHRPRLVV
;
A
#
# COMPACT_ATOMS: atom_id res chain seq x y z
N MET A 1 -18.81 30.33 21.65
CA MET A 1 -18.11 29.34 20.81
C MET A 1 -17.51 30.10 19.64
N THR A 2 -16.31 30.60 19.82
CA THR A 2 -15.68 31.58 18.94
C THR A 2 -14.72 30.87 18.00
N ALA A 3 -14.99 30.98 16.70
CA ALA A 3 -14.10 30.53 15.64
C ALA A 3 -12.76 31.30 15.72
N SER A 4 -11.66 30.57 15.73
CA SER A 4 -10.31 31.13 15.69
C SER A 4 -10.04 31.75 14.30
N PRO A 5 -9.46 32.94 14.21
CA PRO A 5 -9.28 33.63 12.95
C PRO A 5 -8.18 32.99 12.12
N LEU A 6 -8.51 32.67 10.87
CA LEU A 6 -7.56 32.35 9.79
C LEU A 6 -6.56 33.50 9.66
N THR A 7 -5.28 33.19 9.82
CA THR A 7 -4.17 34.13 9.65
C THR A 7 -4.17 34.70 8.23
N ARG A 8 -4.28 36.00 8.16
CA ARG A 8 -4.29 36.84 6.95
C ARG A 8 -2.99 36.66 6.17
N ALA A 9 -3.09 36.29 4.90
CA ALA A 9 -1.97 36.21 3.98
C ALA A 9 -1.31 37.59 3.77
N PRO A 10 0.02 37.66 3.55
CA PRO A 10 0.71 38.90 3.24
C PRO A 10 0.25 39.48 1.89
N GLN A 11 0.11 40.78 1.83
CA GLN A 11 -0.33 41.51 0.62
C GLN A 11 0.66 41.35 -0.56
N PRO A 12 0.17 41.30 -1.80
CA PRO A 12 1.02 41.16 -2.97
C PRO A 12 1.90 42.39 -3.17
N ARG A 13 3.22 42.17 -3.31
CA ARG A 13 4.14 43.18 -3.84
C ARG A 13 3.83 43.39 -5.33
N THR A 14 3.66 44.66 -5.76
CA THR A 14 3.60 45.05 -7.16
C THR A 14 4.84 44.60 -7.88
N VAL A 15 4.68 43.71 -8.87
CA VAL A 15 5.74 43.26 -9.77
C VAL A 15 5.94 44.35 -10.84
N PRO A 16 7.19 44.74 -11.15
CA PRO A 16 7.46 45.66 -12.26
C PRO A 16 7.01 45.01 -13.59
N GLU A 17 6.41 45.82 -14.48
CA GLU A 17 6.12 45.45 -15.86
C GLU A 17 7.39 44.93 -16.54
N GLN A 18 7.48 43.60 -16.71
CA GLN A 18 8.58 42.97 -17.44
C GLN A 18 8.23 42.92 -18.93
N ASP A 19 9.20 43.34 -19.71
CA ASP A 19 9.33 43.36 -21.15
C ASP A 19 8.38 42.40 -21.93
N ALA A 20 7.37 42.94 -22.58
CA ALA A 20 6.31 42.21 -23.29
C ALA A 20 6.78 41.55 -24.62
N SER A 21 8.09 41.56 -24.93
CA SER A 21 8.64 41.07 -26.20
C SER A 21 9.09 39.59 -26.18
N ARG A 22 9.24 38.94 -25.02
CA ARG A 22 9.57 37.51 -24.95
C ARG A 22 8.32 36.66 -24.93
N ALA A 23 8.20 35.75 -25.87
CA ALA A 23 7.14 34.76 -25.90
C ALA A 23 7.08 34.02 -24.52
N ARG A 24 5.90 33.98 -23.90
CA ARG A 24 5.69 33.37 -22.58
C ARG A 24 6.03 31.89 -22.67
N PRO A 25 6.79 31.31 -21.70
CA PRO A 25 7.06 29.88 -21.68
C PRO A 25 5.76 29.07 -21.68
N ALA A 26 5.75 27.94 -22.39
CA ALA A 26 4.61 27.03 -22.38
C ALA A 26 4.51 26.28 -21.05
N VAL A 27 5.66 26.03 -20.40
CA VAL A 27 5.70 25.32 -19.12
C VAL A 27 6.83 25.82 -18.22
N SER A 28 6.53 25.99 -16.92
CA SER A 28 7.52 26.11 -15.86
C SER A 28 7.69 24.75 -15.18
N VAL A 29 8.87 24.15 -15.33
CA VAL A 29 9.26 22.93 -14.62
C VAL A 29 9.88 23.31 -13.29
N ILE A 30 9.27 22.85 -12.20
CA ILE A 30 9.66 23.18 -10.82
C ILE A 30 10.35 21.99 -10.17
N ILE A 31 11.56 22.22 -9.66
CA ILE A 31 12.39 21.23 -8.96
C ILE A 31 12.77 21.78 -7.58
N ALA A 32 12.37 21.08 -6.51
CA ALA A 32 12.94 21.25 -5.18
C ALA A 32 13.99 20.17 -4.96
N THR A 33 15.17 20.53 -4.48
CA THR A 33 16.28 19.59 -4.29
C THR A 33 16.99 19.82 -2.96
N TYR A 34 17.47 18.72 -2.37
CA TYR A 34 18.33 18.72 -1.19
C TYR A 34 19.26 17.50 -1.24
N ASN A 35 20.58 17.73 -1.20
CA ASN A 35 21.59 16.68 -1.22
C ASN A 35 21.37 15.62 -2.32
N SER A 36 21.10 16.09 -3.55
CA SER A 36 20.85 15.22 -4.70
C SER A 36 22.11 14.90 -5.50
N GLY A 37 23.23 15.57 -5.20
CA GLY A 37 24.51 15.38 -5.86
C GLY A 37 24.40 15.39 -7.38
N PRO A 38 24.95 14.38 -8.09
CA PRO A 38 24.88 14.30 -9.55
C PRO A 38 23.48 13.98 -10.10
N LEU A 39 22.53 13.53 -9.29
CA LEU A 39 21.20 13.14 -9.76
C LEU A 39 20.45 14.33 -10.35
N VAL A 40 20.56 15.53 -9.74
CA VAL A 40 19.94 16.73 -10.26
C VAL A 40 20.46 17.08 -11.67
N ALA A 41 21.73 16.78 -11.96
CA ALA A 41 22.28 16.98 -13.30
C ALA A 41 21.66 16.03 -14.33
N TYR A 42 21.38 14.78 -13.97
CA TYR A 42 20.65 13.85 -14.84
C TYR A 42 19.23 14.35 -15.13
N ALA A 43 18.50 14.83 -14.12
CA ALA A 43 17.16 15.41 -14.28
C ALA A 43 17.18 16.61 -15.23
N LEU A 44 18.12 17.56 -15.03
CA LEU A 44 18.27 18.75 -15.86
C LEU A 44 18.72 18.42 -17.29
N ASN A 45 19.55 17.41 -17.50
CA ASN A 45 19.94 16.94 -18.83
C ASN A 45 18.75 16.29 -19.57
N ALA A 46 17.90 15.53 -18.88
CA ALA A 46 16.68 14.98 -19.47
C ALA A 46 15.68 16.09 -19.88
N LEU A 47 15.61 17.18 -19.12
CA LEU A 47 14.83 18.36 -19.49
C LEU A 47 15.42 19.11 -20.69
N ALA A 48 16.74 19.19 -20.81
CA ALA A 48 17.39 19.77 -21.97
C ALA A 48 17.24 18.94 -23.25
N ALA A 49 17.06 17.61 -23.10
CA ALA A 49 16.82 16.70 -24.21
C ALA A 49 15.34 16.62 -24.65
N GLN A 50 14.46 17.46 -24.10
CA GLN A 50 13.07 17.52 -24.53
C GLN A 50 12.93 17.96 -25.98
N THR A 51 11.96 17.35 -26.70
CA THR A 51 11.62 17.74 -28.08
C THR A 51 10.79 19.02 -28.16
N LEU A 52 10.39 19.58 -27.03
CA LEU A 52 9.83 20.92 -26.94
C LEU A 52 10.98 21.95 -27.00
N ALA A 53 10.82 23.03 -27.74
CA ALA A 53 11.86 24.07 -27.88
C ALA A 53 12.24 24.67 -26.52
N ALA A 54 13.54 24.89 -26.31
CA ALA A 54 14.08 25.27 -24.99
C ALA A 54 13.55 26.62 -24.48
N ASP A 55 13.23 27.54 -25.36
CA ASP A 55 12.61 28.85 -25.06
C ASP A 55 11.17 28.73 -24.56
N LEU A 56 10.50 27.62 -24.84
CA LEU A 56 9.18 27.29 -24.31
C LEU A 56 9.21 26.58 -22.94
N ILE A 57 10.39 26.24 -22.43
CA ILE A 57 10.57 25.56 -21.15
C ILE A 57 11.32 26.49 -20.18
N GLU A 58 10.67 26.92 -19.12
CA GLU A 58 11.31 27.57 -17.98
C GLU A 58 11.60 26.52 -16.92
N ILE A 59 12.82 26.45 -16.41
CA ILE A 59 13.23 25.51 -15.38
C ILE A 59 13.59 26.30 -14.12
N LEU A 60 12.87 26.05 -13.02
CA LEU A 60 13.03 26.73 -11.74
C LEU A 60 13.49 25.69 -10.71
N VAL A 61 14.73 25.83 -10.24
CA VAL A 61 15.31 24.90 -9.26
C VAL A 61 15.56 25.62 -7.96
N VAL A 62 15.03 25.05 -6.85
CA VAL A 62 15.30 25.55 -5.51
C VAL A 62 16.13 24.53 -4.74
N ASP A 63 17.34 24.89 -4.40
CA ASP A 63 18.22 24.15 -3.49
C ASP A 63 17.86 24.49 -2.05
N ASP A 64 17.39 23.51 -1.31
CA ASP A 64 16.98 23.63 0.10
C ASP A 64 18.16 23.51 1.06
N GLY A 65 19.27 24.20 0.77
CA GLY A 65 20.44 24.29 1.64
C GLY A 65 21.34 23.05 1.59
N SER A 66 21.54 22.46 0.41
CA SER A 66 22.41 21.27 0.26
C SER A 66 23.81 21.51 0.80
N THR A 67 24.36 20.47 1.41
CA THR A 67 25.70 20.43 2.01
C THR A 67 26.71 19.62 1.18
N ASP A 68 26.23 18.95 0.13
CA ASP A 68 27.00 18.22 -0.86
C ASP A 68 27.27 19.06 -2.14
N ASP A 69 27.71 18.41 -3.20
CA ASP A 69 28.02 19.03 -4.49
C ASP A 69 26.79 19.50 -5.31
N THR A 70 25.56 19.36 -4.80
CA THR A 70 24.32 19.70 -5.52
C THR A 70 24.36 21.13 -6.04
N TRP A 71 24.69 22.11 -5.19
CA TRP A 71 24.74 23.53 -5.59
C TRP A 71 25.77 23.80 -6.69
N ARG A 72 26.92 23.16 -6.65
CA ARG A 72 27.96 23.27 -7.70
C ARG A 72 27.42 22.77 -9.04
N HIS A 73 26.82 21.58 -9.08
CA HIS A 73 26.20 21.04 -10.29
C HIS A 73 25.10 21.95 -10.86
N LEU A 74 24.27 22.55 -10.00
CA LEU A 74 23.23 23.50 -10.40
C LEU A 74 23.84 24.77 -11.01
N SER A 75 24.86 25.35 -10.38
CA SER A 75 25.54 26.56 -10.84
C SER A 75 26.20 26.36 -12.19
N ASP A 76 26.90 25.24 -12.39
CA ASP A 76 27.57 24.90 -13.65
C ASP A 76 26.57 24.77 -14.82
N LEU A 77 25.40 24.15 -14.56
CA LEU A 77 24.36 23.96 -15.58
C LEU A 77 23.59 25.26 -15.88
N ALA A 78 23.30 26.06 -14.85
CA ALA A 78 22.60 27.33 -15.02
C ALA A 78 23.46 28.35 -15.80
N ALA A 79 24.79 28.32 -15.62
CA ALA A 79 25.71 29.16 -16.39
C ALA A 79 25.71 28.85 -17.92
N GLN A 80 25.34 27.63 -18.30
CA GLN A 80 25.34 27.16 -19.69
C GLN A 80 23.96 27.28 -20.36
N ARG A 81 22.88 27.56 -19.61
CA ARG A 81 21.50 27.50 -20.12
C ARG A 81 20.64 28.64 -19.60
N THR A 82 20.21 29.49 -20.48
CA THR A 82 19.45 30.71 -20.14
C THR A 82 18.02 30.46 -19.65
N ASN A 83 17.50 29.24 -19.84
CA ASN A 83 16.17 28.84 -19.40
C ASN A 83 16.13 28.18 -18.02
N ILE A 84 17.30 28.12 -17.34
CA ILE A 84 17.40 27.58 -15.96
C ILE A 84 17.61 28.75 -14.99
N LYS A 85 16.73 28.88 -14.02
CA LYS A 85 16.88 29.77 -12.86
C LYS A 85 17.06 28.94 -11.60
N ILE A 86 18.08 29.25 -10.84
CA ILE A 86 18.39 28.54 -9.59
C ILE A 86 18.25 29.48 -8.39
N PHE A 87 17.72 28.94 -7.32
CA PHE A 87 17.55 29.64 -6.06
C PHE A 87 18.14 28.78 -4.94
N ARG A 88 18.67 29.41 -3.90
CA ARG A 88 19.13 28.72 -2.69
C ARG A 88 18.40 29.28 -1.47
N GLN A 89 18.10 28.42 -0.52
CA GLN A 89 17.47 28.80 0.75
C GLN A 89 18.05 27.98 1.89
N PRO A 90 17.89 28.42 3.16
CA PRO A 90 18.19 27.57 4.32
C PRO A 90 17.33 26.30 4.30
N HIS A 91 17.91 25.19 4.80
CA HIS A 91 17.21 23.89 4.83
C HIS A 91 15.92 23.96 5.65
N THR A 92 14.81 23.55 5.05
CA THR A 92 13.47 23.60 5.64
C THR A 92 12.91 22.22 6.00
N GLY A 93 13.60 21.14 5.62
CA GLY A 93 13.28 19.76 5.99
C GLY A 93 12.27 19.06 5.08
N GLY A 94 11.76 19.71 4.03
CA GLY A 94 10.83 19.12 3.08
C GLY A 94 10.71 19.89 1.76
N PRO A 95 10.05 19.31 0.76
CA PRO A 95 10.01 19.91 -0.59
C PRO A 95 9.02 21.07 -0.71
N SER A 96 8.12 21.28 0.26
CA SER A 96 7.01 22.25 0.18
C SER A 96 7.48 23.67 -0.05
N THR A 97 8.37 24.16 0.82
CA THR A 97 8.86 25.55 0.78
C THR A 97 9.60 25.85 -0.53
N GLY A 98 10.45 24.91 -0.98
CA GLY A 98 11.15 25.01 -2.25
C GLY A 98 10.20 25.04 -3.45
N ARG A 99 9.20 24.15 -3.47
CA ARG A 99 8.16 24.14 -4.51
C ARG A 99 7.32 25.42 -4.51
N ASN A 100 6.93 25.91 -3.34
CA ASN A 100 6.17 27.15 -3.20
C ASN A 100 6.97 28.38 -3.69
N ARG A 101 8.25 28.44 -3.34
CA ARG A 101 9.15 29.51 -3.82
C ARG A 101 9.29 29.51 -5.35
N ALA A 102 9.56 28.34 -5.94
CA ALA A 102 9.65 28.22 -7.38
C ALA A 102 8.30 28.51 -8.09
N LEU A 103 7.19 28.10 -7.46
CA LEU A 103 5.85 28.37 -7.99
C LEU A 103 5.53 29.87 -8.04
N ALA A 104 6.04 30.67 -7.08
CA ALA A 104 5.89 32.13 -7.09
C ALA A 104 6.65 32.81 -8.23
N GLU A 105 7.73 32.19 -8.72
CA GLU A 105 8.56 32.69 -9.84
C GLU A 105 8.10 32.14 -11.21
N ALA A 106 7.15 31.19 -11.23
CA ALA A 106 6.71 30.52 -12.44
C ALA A 106 5.94 31.46 -13.38
N SER A 107 6.36 31.51 -14.66
CA SER A 107 5.75 32.37 -15.67
C SER A 107 5.04 31.60 -16.78
N GLY A 108 5.25 30.31 -16.91
CA GLY A 108 4.69 29.44 -17.94
C GLY A 108 3.16 29.37 -17.95
N GLU A 109 2.58 28.99 -19.09
CA GLU A 109 1.14 28.69 -19.21
C GLU A 109 0.75 27.55 -18.26
N PHE A 110 1.60 26.51 -18.20
CA PHE A 110 1.47 25.36 -17.33
C PHE A 110 2.62 25.28 -16.33
N VAL A 111 2.40 24.51 -15.27
CA VAL A 111 3.41 24.12 -14.28
C VAL A 111 3.54 22.60 -14.29
N PHE A 112 4.77 22.10 -14.16
CA PHE A 112 5.08 20.70 -13.98
C PHE A 112 6.06 20.54 -12.80
N PHE A 113 5.68 19.82 -11.75
CA PHE A 113 6.59 19.51 -10.65
C PHE A 113 7.41 18.27 -10.98
N HIS A 114 8.72 18.37 -10.80
CA HIS A 114 9.68 17.31 -11.13
C HIS A 114 10.58 17.02 -9.92
N ASP A 115 10.77 15.77 -9.58
CA ASP A 115 11.69 15.38 -8.51
C ASP A 115 13.13 15.31 -9.03
N ALA A 116 14.11 15.71 -8.21
CA ALA A 116 15.51 15.87 -8.63
C ALA A 116 16.22 14.55 -8.97
N ASP A 117 15.67 13.42 -8.54
CA ASP A 117 16.19 12.06 -8.77
C ASP A 117 15.49 11.30 -9.90
N ASP A 118 14.47 11.89 -10.51
CA ASP A 118 13.66 11.29 -11.57
C ASP A 118 14.00 11.86 -12.96
N TYR A 119 13.31 11.40 -14.02
CA TYR A 119 13.44 12.02 -15.33
C TYR A 119 12.17 11.93 -16.20
N LEU A 120 12.04 12.87 -17.14
CA LEU A 120 10.99 12.90 -18.15
C LEU A 120 11.42 12.18 -19.43
N GLY A 121 10.49 11.50 -20.06
CA GLY A 121 10.68 10.99 -21.43
C GLY A 121 10.93 12.14 -22.43
N PRO A 122 11.66 11.90 -23.53
CA PRO A 122 12.14 12.99 -24.42
C PRO A 122 11.03 13.85 -25.05
N ASP A 123 9.83 13.31 -25.27
CA ASP A 123 8.68 14.01 -25.86
C ASP A 123 7.57 14.35 -24.85
N ALA A 124 7.86 14.17 -23.56
CA ALA A 124 6.87 14.25 -22.49
C ALA A 124 6.17 15.60 -22.42
N LEU A 125 6.93 16.68 -22.27
CA LEU A 125 6.36 18.03 -22.13
C LEU A 125 5.55 18.41 -23.36
N ARG A 126 6.07 18.18 -24.58
CA ARG A 126 5.38 18.47 -25.82
C ARG A 126 4.04 17.76 -25.92
N ARG A 127 3.99 16.45 -25.57
CA ARG A 127 2.76 15.65 -25.62
C ARG A 127 1.73 16.08 -24.58
N LEU A 128 2.17 16.33 -23.37
CA LEU A 128 1.30 16.80 -22.28
C LEU A 128 0.66 18.14 -22.63
N ILE A 129 1.47 19.12 -23.12
CA ILE A 129 0.99 20.45 -23.50
C ILE A 129 0.04 20.37 -24.69
N ASN A 130 0.38 19.58 -25.71
CA ASN A 130 -0.48 19.43 -26.89
C ASN A 130 -1.86 18.88 -26.49
N LEU A 131 -1.90 17.84 -25.64
CA LEU A 131 -3.17 17.29 -25.14
C LEU A 131 -3.93 18.32 -24.31
N ALA A 132 -3.23 19.04 -23.39
CA ALA A 132 -3.85 20.09 -22.58
C ALA A 132 -4.51 21.19 -23.44
N ARG A 133 -3.82 21.64 -24.48
CA ARG A 133 -4.33 22.67 -25.37
C ARG A 133 -5.47 22.17 -26.27
N GLN A 134 -5.31 20.97 -26.86
CA GLN A 134 -6.35 20.34 -27.71
C GLN A 134 -7.66 20.10 -26.95
N GLN A 135 -7.54 19.68 -25.70
CA GLN A 135 -8.69 19.34 -24.86
C GLN A 135 -9.16 20.51 -23.99
N ASN A 136 -8.44 21.62 -23.96
CA ASN A 136 -8.61 22.72 -23.01
C ASN A 136 -8.63 22.22 -21.55
N SER A 137 -7.69 21.31 -21.22
CA SER A 137 -7.62 20.70 -19.91
C SER A 137 -6.87 21.60 -18.92
N ASP A 138 -7.33 21.61 -17.69
CA ASP A 138 -6.65 22.28 -16.59
C ASP A 138 -5.55 21.39 -16.00
N ILE A 139 -5.73 20.05 -16.06
CA ILE A 139 -4.72 19.08 -15.61
C ILE A 139 -4.57 17.96 -16.65
N VAL A 140 -3.33 17.60 -16.97
CA VAL A 140 -3.03 16.38 -17.74
C VAL A 140 -2.19 15.43 -16.91
N VAL A 141 -2.71 14.22 -16.74
CA VAL A 141 -2.04 13.13 -16.00
C VAL A 141 -1.30 12.26 -17.00
N GLY A 142 0.01 12.13 -16.84
CA GLY A 142 0.83 11.24 -17.65
C GLY A 142 1.03 9.87 -17.01
N ARG A 143 1.31 8.85 -17.83
CA ARG A 143 1.69 7.53 -17.32
C ARG A 143 3.09 7.59 -16.69
N VAL A 144 3.22 6.99 -15.49
CA VAL A 144 4.45 6.91 -14.70
C VAL A 144 5.00 5.48 -14.76
N SER A 145 6.30 5.34 -14.95
CA SER A 145 7.02 4.06 -14.81
C SER A 145 8.08 4.11 -13.72
N TRP A 146 8.63 2.96 -13.38
CA TRP A 146 9.68 2.83 -12.38
C TRP A 146 10.93 2.22 -12.99
N ILE A 147 12.08 2.85 -12.76
CA ILE A 147 13.39 2.26 -13.07
C ILE A 147 13.79 1.38 -11.89
N GLY A 148 14.22 0.16 -12.20
CA GLY A 148 14.55 -0.82 -11.17
C GLY A 148 13.35 -1.62 -10.62
N ARG A 149 12.14 -1.38 -11.17
CA ARG A 149 10.91 -2.15 -10.91
C ARG A 149 10.07 -2.29 -12.19
N PRO A 150 10.45 -3.15 -13.13
CA PRO A 150 9.75 -3.25 -14.42
C PRO A 150 8.27 -3.68 -14.30
N GLU A 151 7.90 -4.35 -13.22
CA GLU A 151 6.53 -4.84 -12.97
C GLU A 151 5.59 -3.76 -12.40
N ALA A 152 6.12 -2.69 -11.86
CA ALA A 152 5.33 -1.60 -11.27
C ALA A 152 4.96 -0.54 -12.31
N ARG A 153 4.27 -0.91 -13.35
CA ARG A 153 3.61 0.06 -14.23
C ARG A 153 2.38 0.60 -13.52
N ALA A 154 2.58 1.66 -12.74
CA ALA A 154 1.46 2.42 -12.20
C ALA A 154 0.92 3.31 -13.31
N GLY A 155 -0.23 3.00 -13.86
CA GLY A 155 -0.78 4.00 -14.69
C GLY A 155 -1.79 3.57 -15.71
N PHE A 156 -2.16 4.55 -16.41
CA PHE A 156 -3.20 4.58 -17.40
C PHE A 156 -2.71 3.89 -18.69
N SER A 157 -3.52 2.98 -19.23
CA SER A 157 -3.21 2.29 -20.50
C SER A 157 -3.79 3.00 -21.72
N LYS A 158 -4.73 3.93 -21.50
CA LYS A 158 -5.45 4.66 -22.56
C LYS A 158 -5.35 6.16 -22.34
N THR A 159 -5.34 6.91 -23.42
CA THR A 159 -5.56 8.35 -23.40
C THR A 159 -7.06 8.62 -23.22
N VAL A 160 -7.40 9.44 -22.21
CA VAL A 160 -8.78 9.84 -21.89
C VAL A 160 -8.86 11.37 -21.98
N PRO A 161 -9.60 11.93 -22.94
CA PRO A 161 -9.69 13.38 -23.15
C PRO A 161 -10.39 14.14 -22.02
N ASP A 162 -11.35 13.49 -21.35
CA ASP A 162 -12.11 14.05 -20.23
C ASP A 162 -12.29 12.95 -19.17
N ALA A 163 -11.43 12.97 -18.16
CA ALA A 163 -11.31 11.91 -17.18
C ALA A 163 -12.03 12.25 -15.88
N ASP A 164 -12.81 11.32 -15.36
CA ASP A 164 -13.33 11.37 -14.00
C ASP A 164 -12.27 10.97 -12.98
N ILE A 165 -12.16 11.72 -11.88
CA ILE A 165 -11.12 11.48 -10.85
C ILE A 165 -11.24 10.12 -10.17
N VAL A 166 -12.43 9.54 -10.10
CA VAL A 166 -12.72 8.25 -9.45
C VAL A 166 -12.78 7.14 -10.48
N ALA A 167 -13.66 7.26 -11.48
CA ALA A 167 -13.93 6.21 -12.47
C ALA A 167 -12.70 5.87 -13.30
N ASP A 168 -11.92 6.87 -13.73
CA ASP A 168 -10.70 6.68 -14.49
C ASP A 168 -9.45 6.53 -13.62
N GLY A 169 -9.62 6.43 -12.30
CA GLY A 169 -8.55 6.11 -11.36
C GLY A 169 -7.52 7.22 -11.11
N VAL A 170 -7.78 8.47 -11.51
CA VAL A 170 -6.88 9.61 -11.28
C VAL A 170 -6.58 9.79 -9.79
N TRP A 171 -7.59 9.58 -8.92
CA TRP A 171 -7.45 9.67 -7.47
C TRP A 171 -6.46 8.67 -6.85
N ARG A 172 -6.10 7.62 -7.57
CA ARG A 172 -5.09 6.63 -7.10
C ARG A 172 -3.68 7.22 -7.10
N SER A 173 -3.42 8.25 -7.92
CA SER A 173 -2.12 8.91 -8.08
C SER A 173 -2.21 10.38 -7.71
N LEU A 174 -1.93 10.71 -6.45
CA LEU A 174 -1.89 12.10 -5.96
C LEU A 174 -0.45 12.66 -5.88
N THR A 175 0.46 12.16 -6.71
CA THR A 175 1.80 12.74 -6.87
C THR A 175 1.72 14.01 -7.73
N PRO A 176 2.62 14.99 -7.56
CA PRO A 176 2.54 16.27 -8.28
C PRO A 176 3.06 16.20 -9.72
N HIS A 177 3.53 15.03 -10.19
CA HIS A 177 4.09 14.82 -11.53
C HIS A 177 2.99 14.86 -12.60
N LYS A 178 2.35 16.01 -12.75
CA LYS A 178 1.25 16.28 -13.68
C LYS A 178 1.46 17.66 -14.31
N LEU A 179 1.00 17.82 -15.53
CA LEU A 179 0.90 19.14 -16.12
C LEU A 179 -0.34 19.84 -15.55
N ILE A 180 -0.18 20.99 -14.93
CA ILE A 180 -1.25 21.75 -14.28
C ILE A 180 -1.28 23.15 -14.90
N ARG A 181 -2.44 23.63 -15.31
CA ARG A 181 -2.62 25.00 -15.77
C ARG A 181 -2.31 25.95 -14.62
N ARG A 182 -1.34 26.85 -14.82
CA ARG A 182 -0.86 27.77 -13.78
C ARG A 182 -1.98 28.65 -13.22
N SER A 183 -2.88 29.15 -14.10
CA SER A 183 -4.02 29.97 -13.68
C SER A 183 -4.97 29.23 -12.70
N LEU A 184 -5.11 27.91 -12.79
CA LEU A 184 -5.86 27.12 -11.81
C LEU A 184 -5.26 27.26 -10.40
N ILE A 185 -3.93 27.13 -10.30
CA ILE A 185 -3.23 27.24 -9.02
C ILE A 185 -3.33 28.66 -8.46
N GLU A 186 -3.19 29.67 -9.32
CA GLU A 186 -3.25 31.09 -8.95
C GLU A 186 -4.64 31.52 -8.49
N GLN A 187 -5.68 31.19 -9.27
CA GLN A 187 -7.07 31.55 -8.97
C GLN A 187 -7.54 31.01 -7.61
N HIS A 188 -7.08 29.83 -7.23
CA HIS A 188 -7.44 29.18 -5.98
C HIS A 188 -6.38 29.35 -4.87
N HIS A 189 -5.29 30.09 -5.14
CA HIS A 189 -4.18 30.31 -4.21
C HIS A 189 -3.58 29.02 -3.64
N PHE A 190 -3.57 27.94 -4.42
CA PHE A 190 -3.05 26.65 -3.95
C PHE A 190 -1.56 26.71 -3.68
N ARG A 191 -1.15 26.19 -2.51
CA ARG A 191 0.25 26.06 -2.08
C ARG A 191 0.43 24.71 -1.38
N PHE A 192 1.65 24.20 -1.43
CA PHE A 192 2.03 23.07 -0.57
C PHE A 192 2.08 23.55 0.88
N TYR A 193 1.69 22.68 1.80
CA TYR A 193 1.75 23.00 3.23
C TYR A 193 3.18 22.88 3.75
N ASP A 194 3.75 23.95 4.28
CA ASP A 194 5.14 24.01 4.72
C ASP A 194 5.40 23.24 6.05
N ASP A 195 4.35 22.96 6.80
CA ASP A 195 4.39 22.15 8.03
C ASP A 195 4.25 20.63 7.76
N MET A 196 4.26 20.22 6.48
CA MET A 196 4.22 18.81 6.08
C MET A 196 5.51 18.42 5.36
N VAL A 197 6.25 17.45 5.92
CA VAL A 197 7.44 16.89 5.27
C VAL A 197 7.06 15.83 4.22
N GLN A 198 5.95 15.12 4.44
CA GLN A 198 5.45 14.07 3.55
C GLN A 198 3.91 14.11 3.51
N GLY A 199 3.34 13.83 2.32
CA GLY A 199 1.90 13.85 2.09
C GLY A 199 1.35 15.21 1.67
N GLU A 200 2.19 16.24 1.64
CA GLU A 200 1.91 17.59 1.13
C GLU A 200 1.43 17.56 -0.33
N ASP A 201 2.04 16.66 -1.12
CA ASP A 201 1.71 16.41 -2.53
C ASP A 201 0.27 15.91 -2.69
N GLN A 202 -0.17 15.02 -1.80
CA GLN A 202 -1.51 14.45 -1.85
C GLN A 202 -2.58 15.51 -1.60
N VAL A 203 -2.36 16.37 -0.61
CA VAL A 203 -3.31 17.44 -0.28
C VAL A 203 -3.35 18.48 -1.38
N PHE A 204 -2.19 18.92 -1.88
CA PHE A 204 -2.08 19.87 -2.98
C PHE A 204 -2.78 19.35 -4.25
N MET A 205 -2.48 18.12 -4.65
CA MET A 205 -3.08 17.52 -5.84
C MET A 205 -4.57 17.24 -5.68
N ALA A 206 -5.03 16.81 -4.51
CA ALA A 206 -6.45 16.65 -4.25
C ALA A 206 -7.21 17.97 -4.46
N SER A 207 -6.68 19.07 -3.92
CA SER A 207 -7.26 20.42 -4.10
C SER A 207 -7.30 20.83 -5.58
N CYS A 208 -6.21 20.64 -6.30
CA CYS A 208 -6.15 20.93 -7.73
C CYS A 208 -7.14 20.09 -8.55
N LEU A 209 -7.27 18.78 -8.25
CA LEU A 209 -8.17 17.87 -8.96
C LEU A 209 -9.65 18.25 -8.77
N PHE A 210 -10.04 18.71 -7.58
CA PHE A 210 -11.42 19.17 -7.36
C PHE A 210 -11.72 20.52 -8.01
N ALA A 211 -10.74 21.40 -8.11
CA ALA A 211 -10.92 22.70 -8.72
C ALA A 211 -10.84 22.68 -10.26
N ALA A 212 -10.26 21.63 -10.84
CA ALA A 212 -10.10 21.49 -12.28
C ALA A 212 -11.45 21.31 -12.98
N ARG A 213 -11.70 22.09 -14.02
CA ARG A 213 -12.89 21.97 -14.87
C ARG A 213 -12.80 20.77 -15.80
N LYS A 214 -11.58 20.46 -16.26
CA LYS A 214 -11.31 19.32 -17.15
C LYS A 214 -9.96 18.70 -16.85
N ILE A 215 -9.94 17.38 -16.77
CA ILE A 215 -8.75 16.56 -16.54
C ILE A 215 -8.61 15.62 -17.74
N SER A 216 -7.40 15.51 -18.30
CA SER A 216 -7.11 14.51 -19.32
C SER A 216 -6.05 13.53 -18.84
N ILE A 217 -6.07 12.31 -19.39
CA ILE A 217 -5.06 11.29 -19.17
C ILE A 217 -4.30 11.05 -20.47
N LEU A 218 -2.98 11.06 -20.42
CA LEU A 218 -2.08 10.65 -21.50
C LEU A 218 -1.50 9.28 -21.15
N GLY A 219 -2.13 8.19 -21.64
CA GLY A 219 -1.86 6.83 -21.17
C GLY A 219 -1.03 5.94 -22.10
N GLU A 220 -0.76 6.34 -23.35
CA GLU A 220 -0.15 5.46 -24.37
C GLU A 220 1.32 5.16 -24.14
N ARG A 221 2.06 6.07 -23.52
CA ARG A 221 3.50 5.95 -23.26
C ARG A 221 3.85 6.43 -21.86
N ASP A 222 4.98 5.95 -21.34
CA ASP A 222 5.55 6.44 -20.11
C ASP A 222 6.08 7.87 -20.33
N ILE A 223 5.58 8.78 -19.51
CA ILE A 223 5.92 10.22 -19.57
C ILE A 223 6.96 10.55 -18.51
N TYR A 224 6.82 9.93 -17.34
CA TYR A 224 7.62 10.19 -16.16
C TYR A 224 8.23 8.90 -15.62
N HIS A 225 9.53 8.92 -15.35
CA HIS A 225 10.28 7.76 -14.91
C HIS A 225 10.83 7.98 -13.49
N ARG A 226 10.22 7.32 -12.52
CA ARG A 226 10.67 7.36 -11.14
C ARG A 226 11.85 6.43 -10.92
N ARG A 227 12.87 6.95 -10.27
CA ARG A 227 14.06 6.18 -9.94
C ARG A 227 13.99 5.65 -8.50
N MET A 228 14.27 4.37 -8.33
CA MET A 228 14.54 3.81 -7.01
C MET A 228 16.04 3.93 -6.73
N LEU A 229 16.40 4.71 -5.72
CA LEU A 229 17.80 4.79 -5.28
C LEU A 229 18.19 3.50 -4.57
N PRO A 230 19.34 2.89 -4.92
CA PRO A 230 19.76 1.60 -4.35
C PRO A 230 19.95 1.63 -2.83
N ASP A 231 20.39 2.77 -2.30
CA ASP A 231 20.63 3.03 -0.88
C ASP A 231 19.34 3.25 -0.06
N GLY A 232 18.19 3.38 -0.75
CA GLY A 232 16.88 3.58 -0.12
C GLY A 232 16.68 4.98 0.47
N THR A 233 17.46 5.97 0.07
CA THR A 233 17.40 7.37 0.57
C THR A 233 16.19 8.17 0.05
N ASN A 234 15.43 7.63 -0.94
CA ASN A 234 14.19 8.30 -1.39
C ASN A 234 13.31 8.71 -0.20
N LEU A 235 12.90 9.97 -0.14
CA LEU A 235 12.04 10.52 0.92
C LEU A 235 10.77 9.68 1.14
N SER A 236 10.19 9.16 0.07
CA SER A 236 9.01 8.28 0.14
C SER A 236 9.22 6.97 0.89
N ARG A 237 10.46 6.55 1.12
CA ARG A 237 10.83 5.35 1.91
C ARG A 237 11.10 5.66 3.37
N GLN A 238 11.31 6.92 3.70
CA GLN A 238 11.52 7.32 5.09
C GLN A 238 10.22 7.10 5.89
N ARG A 239 10.40 6.74 7.16
CA ARG A 239 9.25 6.51 8.02
C ARG A 239 8.54 7.82 8.32
N GLN A 240 7.27 7.86 7.98
CA GLN A 240 6.43 9.00 8.33
C GLN A 240 6.17 9.05 9.84
N THR A 241 6.30 10.22 10.42
CA THR A 241 5.95 10.49 11.82
C THR A 241 4.43 10.41 12.03
N LEU A 242 4.01 10.27 13.29
CA LEU A 242 2.59 10.29 13.64
C LEU A 242 1.97 11.65 13.29
N VAL A 243 2.72 12.74 13.49
CA VAL A 243 2.30 14.11 13.13
C VAL A 243 2.02 14.23 11.62
N ASN A 244 2.93 13.78 10.75
CA ASN A 244 2.69 13.83 9.30
C ASN A 244 1.47 12.99 8.89
N LYS A 245 1.25 11.84 9.52
CA LYS A 245 0.07 11.00 9.27
C LYS A 245 -1.22 11.71 9.69
N ARG A 246 -1.20 12.37 10.83
CA ARG A 246 -2.32 13.18 11.34
C ARG A 246 -2.68 14.29 10.37
N LEU A 247 -1.70 15.12 10.00
CA LEU A 247 -1.89 16.23 9.07
C LEU A 247 -2.40 15.75 7.70
N THR A 248 -1.82 14.67 7.16
CA THR A 248 -2.28 14.11 5.90
C THR A 248 -3.72 13.63 6.00
N ALA A 249 -4.09 12.89 7.05
CA ALA A 249 -5.44 12.35 7.20
C ALA A 249 -6.48 13.47 7.35
N SER A 250 -6.25 14.42 8.29
CA SER A 250 -7.15 15.53 8.56
C SER A 250 -7.36 16.41 7.32
N ARG A 251 -6.28 16.86 6.68
CA ARG A 251 -6.36 17.73 5.50
C ARG A 251 -6.99 17.04 4.30
N MET A 252 -6.66 15.77 4.07
CA MET A 252 -7.28 14.99 2.97
C MET A 252 -8.79 14.82 3.19
N VAL A 253 -9.22 14.51 4.41
CA VAL A 253 -10.65 14.47 4.74
C VAL A 253 -11.28 15.83 4.54
N GLY A 254 -10.66 16.90 5.05
CA GLY A 254 -11.13 18.28 4.87
C GLY A 254 -11.34 18.65 3.40
N VAL A 255 -10.36 18.35 2.53
CA VAL A 255 -10.49 18.59 1.09
C VAL A 255 -11.64 17.80 0.48
N VAL A 256 -11.79 16.52 0.82
CA VAL A 256 -12.85 15.68 0.25
C VAL A 256 -14.23 16.15 0.69
N ILE A 257 -14.45 16.42 1.99
CA ILE A 257 -15.77 16.83 2.50
C ILE A 257 -16.19 18.21 2.01
N ALA A 258 -15.23 19.13 1.84
CA ALA A 258 -15.49 20.46 1.30
C ALA A 258 -15.97 20.44 -0.17
N ASN A 259 -15.62 19.40 -0.93
CA ASN A 259 -15.86 19.32 -2.36
C ASN A 259 -16.84 18.21 -2.77
N THR A 260 -17.45 17.50 -1.81
CA THR A 260 -18.37 16.40 -2.13
C THR A 260 -19.57 16.36 -1.19
N THR A 261 -20.70 15.89 -1.69
CA THR A 261 -21.86 15.55 -0.87
C THR A 261 -21.74 14.13 -0.31
N PRO A 262 -22.38 13.79 0.85
CA PRO A 262 -22.45 12.42 1.35
C PRO A 262 -22.95 11.44 0.29
N GLY A 263 -22.31 10.26 0.20
CA GLY A 263 -22.71 9.20 -0.72
C GLY A 263 -21.53 8.39 -1.24
N PRO A 264 -21.78 7.41 -2.14
CA PRO A 264 -20.77 6.44 -2.58
C PRO A 264 -19.52 7.05 -3.18
N ARG A 265 -19.64 8.20 -3.87
CA ARG A 265 -18.48 8.90 -4.46
C ARG A 265 -17.56 9.46 -3.38
N ARG A 266 -18.13 10.11 -2.33
CA ARG A 266 -17.35 10.58 -1.17
C ARG A 266 -16.64 9.42 -0.50
N ASP A 267 -17.34 8.31 -0.30
CA ASP A 267 -16.80 7.11 0.35
C ASP A 267 -15.59 6.54 -0.41
N GLN A 268 -15.68 6.44 -1.73
CA GLN A 268 -14.56 6.02 -2.58
C GLN A 268 -13.34 6.95 -2.49
N LEU A 269 -13.55 8.25 -2.38
CA LEU A 269 -12.48 9.22 -2.22
C LEU A 269 -11.84 9.13 -0.82
N LEU A 270 -12.65 9.01 0.22
CA LEU A 270 -12.20 8.85 1.60
C LEU A 270 -11.50 7.51 1.87
N ARG A 271 -11.81 6.48 1.09
CA ARG A 271 -11.17 5.16 1.18
C ARG A 271 -9.64 5.26 1.23
N ARG A 272 -9.03 6.20 0.49
CA ARG A 272 -7.58 6.42 0.51
C ARG A 272 -7.05 6.71 1.91
N VAL A 273 -7.73 7.56 2.67
CA VAL A 273 -7.35 7.92 4.05
C VAL A 273 -7.46 6.70 4.97
N PHE A 274 -8.59 6.02 4.91
CA PHE A 274 -8.92 4.94 5.85
C PHE A 274 -8.24 3.60 5.52
N VAL A 275 -7.84 3.36 4.28
CA VAL A 275 -7.14 2.12 3.88
C VAL A 275 -5.63 2.30 3.79
N ARG A 276 -5.13 3.48 3.38
CA ARG A 276 -3.70 3.66 3.11
C ARG A 276 -2.97 4.57 4.10
N THR A 277 -3.65 5.58 4.66
CA THR A 277 -2.99 6.56 5.55
C THR A 277 -3.09 6.15 7.02
N LEU A 278 -4.29 5.85 7.52
CA LEU A 278 -4.52 5.56 8.93
C LEU A 278 -4.02 4.19 9.40
N PRO A 279 -4.25 3.05 8.71
CA PRO A 279 -3.83 1.76 9.25
C PRO A 279 -2.33 1.66 9.53
N PRO A 280 -1.42 2.15 8.67
CA PRO A 280 0.00 2.23 9.03
C PRO A 280 0.28 3.18 10.20
N ALA A 281 -0.46 4.30 10.33
CA ALA A 281 -0.29 5.26 11.43
C ALA A 281 -0.59 4.63 12.79
N LEU A 282 -1.67 3.85 12.87
CA LEU A 282 -2.16 3.21 14.11
C LEU A 282 -1.29 2.04 14.60
N ASN A 283 -0.22 1.71 13.91
CA ASN A 283 0.70 0.64 14.27
C ASN A 283 2.04 1.21 14.79
N ARG A 284 3.11 1.06 14.03
CA ARG A 284 4.47 1.37 14.48
C ARG A 284 4.70 2.87 14.78
N PRO A 285 4.25 3.82 13.95
CA PRO A 285 4.35 5.25 14.29
C PRO A 285 3.66 5.59 15.60
N PHE A 286 2.44 5.07 15.83
CA PHE A 286 1.72 5.27 17.07
C PHE A 286 2.47 4.72 18.27
N MET A 287 3.03 3.52 18.16
CA MET A 287 3.78 2.88 19.26
C MET A 287 5.10 3.59 19.60
N GLN A 288 5.70 4.29 18.64
CA GLN A 288 6.96 5.02 18.81
C GLN A 288 6.77 6.48 19.29
N ALA A 289 5.58 7.03 19.12
CA ALA A 289 5.25 8.40 19.53
C ALA A 289 5.19 8.55 21.06
N GLN A 290 5.39 9.78 21.54
CA GLN A 290 5.24 10.11 22.96
C GLN A 290 3.77 10.03 23.38
N PRO A 291 3.46 9.81 24.68
CA PRO A 291 2.07 9.73 25.16
C PRO A 291 1.21 10.95 24.79
N ALA A 292 1.77 12.16 24.88
CA ALA A 292 1.06 13.38 24.50
C ALA A 292 0.71 13.43 23.02
N GLU A 293 1.64 13.02 22.13
CA GLU A 293 1.42 12.96 20.69
C GLU A 293 0.35 11.92 20.31
N ARG A 294 0.33 10.77 21.02
CA ARG A 294 -0.70 9.74 20.83
C ARG A 294 -2.09 10.26 21.16
N LYS A 295 -2.20 10.96 22.29
CA LYS A 295 -3.46 11.57 22.73
C LYS A 295 -3.92 12.61 21.73
N GLU A 296 -3.06 13.56 21.37
CA GLU A 296 -3.36 14.61 20.38
C GLU A 296 -3.78 13.99 19.03
N PHE A 297 -3.07 12.95 18.58
CA PHE A 297 -3.42 12.25 17.34
C PHE A 297 -4.85 11.71 17.40
N LEU A 298 -5.22 10.99 18.47
CA LEU A 298 -6.56 10.41 18.59
C LEU A 298 -7.64 11.49 18.73
N ASP A 299 -7.38 12.55 19.49
CA ASP A 299 -8.32 13.66 19.67
C ASP A 299 -8.65 14.31 18.31
N VAL A 300 -7.62 14.60 17.50
CA VAL A 300 -7.81 15.15 16.13
C VAL A 300 -8.51 14.13 15.22
N MET A 301 -8.11 12.85 15.26
CA MET A 301 -8.78 11.84 14.42
C MET A 301 -10.26 11.70 14.75
N ARG A 302 -10.64 11.79 16.04
CA ARG A 302 -12.04 11.73 16.47
C ARG A 302 -12.84 12.96 16.10
N ALA A 303 -12.21 14.12 16.18
CA ALA A 303 -12.87 15.37 15.83
C ALA A 303 -13.05 15.55 14.31
N GLU A 304 -12.03 15.23 13.52
CA GLU A 304 -11.93 15.66 12.12
C GLU A 304 -12.00 14.53 11.09
N VAL A 305 -11.73 13.27 11.49
CA VAL A 305 -11.54 12.17 10.53
C VAL A 305 -12.57 11.06 10.74
N PHE A 306 -12.66 10.48 11.93
CA PHE A 306 -13.55 9.34 12.18
C PHE A 306 -15.05 9.62 11.99
N PRO A 307 -15.58 10.85 12.12
CA PRO A 307 -16.97 11.13 11.75
C PRO A 307 -17.30 10.83 10.29
N TYR A 308 -16.29 10.79 9.45
CA TYR A 308 -16.42 10.53 8.01
C TYR A 308 -15.97 9.13 7.58
N LEU A 309 -15.72 8.22 8.52
CA LEU A 309 -15.35 6.83 8.23
C LEU A 309 -16.50 6.09 7.55
N PRO A 310 -16.39 5.72 6.27
CA PRO A 310 -17.43 4.97 5.60
C PRO A 310 -17.58 3.56 6.17
N HIS A 311 -18.80 3.10 6.38
CA HIS A 311 -19.04 1.76 6.93
C HIS A 311 -18.49 0.66 6.02
N SER A 312 -18.59 0.84 4.70
CA SER A 312 -18.06 -0.08 3.68
C SER A 312 -16.56 -0.32 3.79
N VAL A 313 -15.80 0.69 4.24
CA VAL A 313 -14.34 0.62 4.33
C VAL A 313 -13.87 -0.34 5.43
N LEU A 314 -14.64 -0.50 6.51
CA LEU A 314 -14.28 -1.43 7.58
C LEU A 314 -14.20 -2.88 7.10
N GLY A 315 -15.04 -3.27 6.15
CA GLY A 315 -15.02 -4.59 5.52
C GLY A 315 -13.82 -4.84 4.58
N GLU A 316 -13.14 -3.78 4.13
CA GLU A 316 -11.96 -3.89 3.27
C GLU A 316 -10.64 -4.01 4.06
N LEU A 317 -10.68 -3.67 5.35
CA LEU A 317 -9.50 -3.75 6.21
C LEU A 317 -9.25 -5.20 6.63
N ASP A 318 -7.98 -5.59 6.74
CA ASP A 318 -7.66 -6.82 7.44
C ASP A 318 -8.07 -6.69 8.93
N ASP A 319 -8.26 -7.82 9.59
CA ASP A 319 -8.80 -7.86 10.96
C ASP A 319 -7.95 -7.04 11.94
N ARG A 320 -6.61 -7.05 11.80
CA ARG A 320 -5.72 -6.26 12.66
C ARG A 320 -5.85 -4.77 12.40
N GLN A 321 -6.03 -4.38 11.15
CA GLN A 321 -6.27 -2.99 10.77
C GLN A 321 -7.63 -2.53 11.27
N ARG A 322 -8.66 -3.36 11.11
CA ARG A 322 -10.02 -3.09 11.59
C ARG A 322 -10.06 -2.93 13.11
N LEU A 323 -9.47 -3.85 13.86
CA LEU A 323 -9.39 -3.76 15.33
C LEU A 323 -8.69 -2.47 15.79
N ARG A 324 -7.55 -2.12 15.18
CA ARG A 324 -6.86 -0.86 15.48
C ARG A 324 -7.72 0.35 15.18
N MET A 325 -8.43 0.34 14.06
CA MET A 325 -9.31 1.45 13.65
C MET A 325 -10.46 1.64 14.63
N LEU A 326 -11.12 0.56 15.04
CA LEU A 326 -12.22 0.57 15.99
C LEU A 326 -11.76 1.02 17.39
N THR A 327 -10.62 0.48 17.85
CA THR A 327 -10.02 0.90 19.13
C THR A 327 -9.59 2.36 19.09
N ALA A 328 -9.00 2.85 18.01
CA ALA A 328 -8.63 4.26 17.87
C ALA A 328 -9.85 5.20 17.86
N LYS A 329 -10.98 4.72 17.30
CA LYS A 329 -12.23 5.48 17.26
C LYS A 329 -12.90 5.57 18.65
N ALA A 330 -12.94 4.48 19.41
CA ALA A 330 -13.76 4.36 20.63
C ALA A 330 -12.96 4.34 21.94
N GLY A 331 -11.68 3.87 21.92
CA GLY A 331 -10.85 3.66 23.11
C GLY A 331 -9.82 4.79 23.33
N GLU A 332 -9.10 4.74 24.44
CA GLU A 332 -8.03 5.66 24.77
C GLU A 332 -6.69 5.29 24.09
N ALA A 333 -5.67 6.14 24.22
CA ALA A 333 -4.35 5.89 23.63
C ALA A 333 -3.70 4.62 24.19
N GLU A 334 -3.87 4.36 25.46
CA GLU A 334 -3.38 3.19 26.19
C GLU A 334 -4.06 1.91 25.69
N ASP A 335 -5.34 1.96 25.35
CA ASP A 335 -6.09 0.82 24.82
C ASP A 335 -5.52 0.41 23.46
N LEU A 336 -5.18 1.37 22.59
CA LEU A 336 -4.55 1.10 21.30
C LEU A 336 -3.11 0.59 21.47
N VAL A 337 -2.37 1.08 22.48
CA VAL A 337 -1.05 0.54 22.82
C VAL A 337 -1.16 -0.90 23.28
N GLU A 338 -2.10 -1.20 24.17
CA GLU A 338 -2.37 -2.55 24.65
C GLU A 338 -2.76 -3.49 23.49
N LEU A 339 -3.73 -3.07 22.68
CA LEU A 339 -4.14 -3.84 21.49
C LEU A 339 -2.94 -4.13 20.56
N ASN A 340 -2.09 -3.13 20.30
CA ASN A 340 -0.91 -3.32 19.45
C ASN A 340 0.08 -4.36 20.03
N LYS A 341 0.18 -4.49 21.35
CA LYS A 341 0.97 -5.54 22.01
C LYS A 341 0.33 -6.91 21.82
N VAL A 342 -0.98 -7.00 22.04
CA VAL A 342 -1.75 -8.24 21.83
C VAL A 342 -1.66 -8.71 20.38
N LEU A 343 -1.83 -7.81 19.40
CA LEU A 343 -1.76 -8.14 17.98
C LEU A 343 -0.38 -8.59 17.48
N ARG A 344 0.67 -8.45 18.29
CA ARG A 344 2.01 -9.00 18.02
C ARG A 344 2.18 -10.43 18.55
N SER A 345 1.34 -10.82 19.48
CA SER A 345 1.34 -12.17 20.05
C SER A 345 0.72 -13.18 19.08
N PRO A 346 1.08 -14.46 19.17
CA PRO A 346 0.40 -15.51 18.42
C PRO A 346 -1.10 -15.51 18.72
N VAL A 347 -1.90 -15.75 17.71
CA VAL A 347 -3.35 -15.88 17.84
C VAL A 347 -3.64 -17.23 18.51
N ARG A 348 -4.56 -17.29 19.45
CA ARG A 348 -5.07 -18.54 20.02
C ARG A 348 -6.23 -19.04 19.16
N TYR A 349 -6.24 -20.35 18.96
CA TYR A 349 -7.28 -21.05 18.21
C TYR A 349 -8.05 -21.96 19.18
N GLY A 350 -9.36 -21.74 19.32
CA GLY A 350 -10.27 -22.64 20.04
C GLY A 350 -10.75 -23.79 19.15
N GLU A 351 -11.28 -24.85 19.74
CA GLU A 351 -11.90 -25.96 18.99
C GLU A 351 -13.16 -25.46 18.27
N GLY A 352 -13.15 -25.55 16.92
CA GLY A 352 -14.30 -25.23 16.08
C GLY A 352 -14.64 -23.73 15.98
N GLU A 353 -13.87 -22.86 16.62
CA GLU A 353 -14.08 -21.41 16.61
C GLU A 353 -13.08 -20.70 15.71
N LEU A 354 -13.48 -19.54 15.19
CA LEU A 354 -12.56 -18.62 14.53
C LEU A 354 -11.49 -18.16 15.54
N PRO A 355 -10.23 -17.99 15.10
CA PRO A 355 -9.16 -17.57 15.99
C PRO A 355 -9.50 -16.22 16.62
N THR A 356 -9.34 -16.11 17.94
CA THR A 356 -9.59 -14.90 18.70
C THR A 356 -8.33 -14.41 19.40
N TYR A 357 -8.19 -13.09 19.55
CA TYR A 357 -7.19 -12.54 20.46
C TYR A 357 -7.73 -12.53 21.88
N THR A 358 -6.91 -12.94 22.84
CA THR A 358 -7.23 -12.72 24.26
C THR A 358 -7.05 -11.24 24.55
N LEU A 359 -8.15 -10.53 24.72
CA LEU A 359 -8.19 -9.12 25.06
C LEU A 359 -8.39 -8.92 26.56
N SER A 360 -7.96 -7.78 27.09
CA SER A 360 -8.33 -7.39 28.44
C SER A 360 -9.84 -7.11 28.55
N PRO A 361 -10.44 -7.17 29.74
CA PRO A 361 -11.86 -6.89 29.93
C PRO A 361 -12.27 -5.49 29.44
N LYS A 362 -11.33 -4.54 29.40
CA LYS A 362 -11.56 -3.18 28.88
C LYS A 362 -11.66 -3.19 27.35
N LEU A 363 -10.68 -3.76 26.66
CA LEU A 363 -10.70 -3.91 25.20
C LEU A 363 -11.88 -4.78 24.73
N ASP A 364 -12.22 -5.79 25.52
CA ASP A 364 -13.34 -6.68 25.27
C ASP A 364 -14.69 -5.97 25.26
N ARG A 365 -14.84 -4.93 26.08
CA ARG A 365 -16.04 -4.06 26.09
C ARG A 365 -16.08 -3.02 24.96
N LEU A 366 -14.91 -2.63 24.44
CA LEU A 366 -14.82 -1.67 23.36
C LEU A 366 -15.12 -2.27 21.99
N LEU A 367 -14.94 -3.58 21.85
CA LEU A 367 -15.06 -4.29 20.58
C LEU A 367 -16.21 -5.29 20.66
N SER A 368 -17.07 -5.33 19.65
CA SER A 368 -18.14 -6.32 19.57
C SER A 368 -17.60 -7.74 19.44
N ALA A 369 -18.40 -8.75 19.74
CA ALA A 369 -18.03 -10.15 19.53
C ALA A 369 -17.67 -10.44 18.07
N GLU A 370 -18.37 -9.83 17.13
CA GLU A 370 -18.10 -9.92 15.69
C GLU A 370 -16.76 -9.26 15.32
N ASP A 371 -16.45 -8.08 15.89
CA ASP A 371 -15.17 -7.40 15.63
C ASP A 371 -13.95 -8.15 16.15
N ARG A 372 -14.13 -8.98 17.19
CA ARG A 372 -13.07 -9.80 17.79
C ARG A 372 -12.76 -11.08 17.02
N GLN A 373 -13.69 -11.53 16.18
CA GLN A 373 -13.45 -12.64 15.27
C GLN A 373 -12.39 -12.21 14.25
N VAL A 374 -11.19 -12.67 14.48
CA VAL A 374 -10.06 -12.37 13.61
C VAL A 374 -9.81 -13.61 12.79
N GLY A 375 -10.04 -13.56 11.50
CA GLY A 375 -9.50 -14.54 10.58
C GLY A 375 -7.99 -14.62 10.76
N ALA A 376 -7.38 -15.78 10.57
CA ALA A 376 -5.92 -15.87 10.50
C ALA A 376 -5.42 -14.75 9.56
N PRO A 377 -4.32 -14.01 9.90
CA PRO A 377 -3.90 -12.89 9.08
C PRO A 377 -3.73 -13.36 7.65
N ARG A 378 -4.65 -12.93 6.80
CA ARG A 378 -4.65 -13.30 5.38
C ARG A 378 -3.35 -12.78 4.79
N LEU A 379 -2.65 -13.63 4.09
CA LEU A 379 -1.39 -13.27 3.42
C LEU A 379 -1.62 -12.33 2.22
N GLY A 380 -2.82 -11.79 2.07
CA GLY A 380 -3.23 -11.00 0.91
C GLY A 380 -3.43 -11.84 -0.35
N MET A 381 -3.58 -13.16 -0.17
CA MET A 381 -3.78 -14.13 -1.23
C MET A 381 -4.81 -15.16 -0.76
N GLU A 382 -5.62 -15.65 -1.68
CA GLU A 382 -6.55 -16.75 -1.44
C GLU A 382 -5.99 -18.04 -2.06
N PRO A 383 -5.35 -18.91 -1.26
CA PRO A 383 -4.84 -20.17 -1.77
C PRO A 383 -5.99 -21.16 -1.96
N ILE A 384 -6.14 -21.68 -3.17
CA ILE A 384 -7.15 -22.68 -3.52
C ILE A 384 -6.43 -24.02 -3.79
N LEU A 385 -6.91 -25.10 -3.15
CA LEU A 385 -6.43 -26.43 -3.46
C LEU A 385 -6.93 -26.84 -4.86
N CYS A 386 -6.04 -26.97 -5.83
CA CYS A 386 -6.41 -27.36 -7.19
C CYS A 386 -6.63 -28.86 -7.29
N TYR A 387 -5.66 -29.63 -6.81
CA TYR A 387 -5.75 -31.08 -6.75
C TYR A 387 -4.72 -31.65 -5.77
N ALA A 388 -4.93 -32.89 -5.38
CA ALA A 388 -3.98 -33.64 -4.59
C ALA A 388 -3.75 -35.02 -5.18
N ILE A 389 -2.49 -35.47 -5.20
CA ILE A 389 -2.11 -36.79 -5.69
C ILE A 389 -1.46 -37.56 -4.56
N SER A 390 -1.94 -38.77 -4.29
CA SER A 390 -1.31 -39.66 -3.34
C SER A 390 -0.43 -40.68 -4.05
N SER A 391 0.76 -40.90 -3.52
CA SER A 391 1.62 -42.03 -3.87
C SER A 391 1.90 -42.86 -2.62
N ARG A 392 2.49 -44.06 -2.80
CA ARG A 392 2.76 -45.03 -1.70
C ARG A 392 3.44 -44.44 -0.45
N SER A 393 4.05 -43.26 -0.53
CA SER A 393 4.81 -42.67 0.58
C SER A 393 4.67 -41.16 0.74
N ARG A 394 3.91 -40.48 -0.16
CA ARG A 394 3.82 -39.00 -0.16
C ARG A 394 2.45 -38.53 -0.63
N LEU A 395 1.97 -37.48 0.01
CA LEU A 395 0.83 -36.70 -0.45
C LEU A 395 1.38 -35.46 -1.18
N THR A 396 1.02 -35.27 -2.42
CA THR A 396 1.35 -34.08 -3.21
C THR A 396 0.12 -33.20 -3.28
N LEU A 397 0.23 -31.97 -2.80
CA LEU A 397 -0.80 -30.96 -2.87
C LEU A 397 -0.40 -29.89 -3.89
N VAL A 398 -1.32 -29.52 -4.76
CA VAL A 398 -1.13 -28.43 -5.71
C VAL A 398 -2.12 -27.32 -5.36
N VAL A 399 -1.56 -26.17 -5.00
CA VAL A 399 -2.29 -25.00 -4.51
C VAL A 399 -2.09 -23.87 -5.50
N LYS A 400 -3.17 -23.28 -6.00
CA LYS A 400 -3.15 -22.08 -6.83
C LYS A 400 -3.33 -20.86 -5.91
N LEU A 401 -2.56 -19.81 -6.20
CA LEU A 401 -2.70 -18.51 -5.55
C LEU A 401 -3.38 -17.54 -6.51
N ASP A 402 -4.11 -16.59 -5.99
CA ASP A 402 -4.65 -15.50 -6.80
C ASP A 402 -3.51 -14.61 -7.31
N ASP A 403 -3.60 -14.13 -8.56
CA ASP A 403 -2.47 -13.51 -9.31
C ASP A 403 -1.93 -12.19 -8.73
N GLU A 404 -2.58 -11.59 -7.74
CA GLU A 404 -2.13 -10.33 -7.14
C GLU A 404 -0.96 -10.48 -6.13
N ALA A 405 -0.55 -11.69 -5.81
CA ALA A 405 0.45 -11.98 -4.78
C ALA A 405 1.90 -11.95 -5.32
N GLY A 406 2.37 -10.82 -5.87
CA GLY A 406 3.77 -10.66 -6.31
C GLY A 406 4.81 -11.10 -5.28
N ALA A 407 6.06 -11.22 -5.69
CA ALA A 407 7.36 -11.36 -4.95
C ALA A 407 7.47 -12.13 -3.60
N SER A 408 6.42 -12.30 -2.81
CA SER A 408 6.48 -12.99 -1.49
C SER A 408 6.44 -14.53 -1.56
N ILE A 409 6.12 -15.11 -2.71
CA ILE A 409 5.81 -16.55 -2.87
C ILE A 409 7.01 -17.46 -2.54
N ALA A 410 8.24 -17.01 -2.77
CA ALA A 410 9.45 -17.78 -2.46
C ALA A 410 9.64 -18.09 -0.95
N ARG A 411 8.86 -17.44 -0.09
CA ARG A 411 8.93 -17.56 1.37
C ARG A 411 7.73 -18.30 1.97
N LEU A 412 6.84 -18.82 1.13
CA LEU A 412 5.66 -19.53 1.61
C LEU A 412 6.01 -20.95 2.04
N ARG A 413 5.52 -21.34 3.20
CA ARG A 413 5.61 -22.69 3.74
C ARG A 413 4.21 -23.23 3.98
N LEU A 414 4.04 -24.50 3.70
CA LEU A 414 2.85 -25.23 4.11
C LEU A 414 2.96 -25.57 5.60
N ALA A 415 1.92 -25.30 6.35
CA ALA A 415 1.81 -25.69 7.73
C ALA A 415 0.48 -26.39 7.96
N GLY A 416 0.42 -27.24 8.97
CA GLY A 416 -0.80 -27.86 9.47
C GLY A 416 -1.14 -27.31 10.86
N TRP A 417 -2.41 -27.06 11.09
CA TRP A 417 -2.94 -26.72 12.39
C TRP A 417 -3.81 -27.88 12.90
N LEU A 418 -3.40 -28.47 14.01
CA LEU A 418 -4.16 -29.53 14.63
C LEU A 418 -5.32 -28.92 15.42
N SER A 419 -6.55 -29.38 15.16
CA SER A 419 -7.74 -28.94 15.89
C SER A 419 -7.57 -29.18 17.41
N GLY A 420 -7.76 -28.13 18.21
CA GLY A 420 -7.54 -28.16 19.66
C GLY A 420 -6.14 -27.78 20.13
N ASN A 421 -5.19 -27.47 19.24
CA ASN A 421 -3.84 -27.06 19.59
C ASN A 421 -3.58 -25.57 19.28
N THR A 422 -2.62 -24.94 19.96
CA THR A 422 -2.27 -23.52 19.78
C THR A 422 -1.19 -23.30 18.72
N ASP A 423 -0.46 -24.34 18.33
CA ASP A 423 0.73 -24.24 17.50
C ASP A 423 0.53 -24.83 16.10
N PHE A 424 1.20 -24.20 15.12
CA PHE A 424 1.27 -24.72 13.77
C PHE A 424 2.47 -25.64 13.62
N VAL A 425 2.27 -26.77 12.98
CA VAL A 425 3.33 -27.68 12.56
C VAL A 425 3.76 -27.31 11.14
N ASP A 426 5.05 -27.08 10.94
CA ASP A 426 5.63 -26.82 9.64
C ASP A 426 5.68 -28.10 8.79
N LEU A 427 4.95 -28.13 7.69
CA LEU A 427 4.88 -29.27 6.77
C LEU A 427 5.85 -29.15 5.59
N GLY A 428 6.56 -28.03 5.45
CA GLY A 428 7.63 -27.85 4.48
C GLY A 428 7.42 -26.73 3.46
N SER A 429 8.44 -26.53 2.64
CA SER A 429 8.43 -25.57 1.53
C SER A 429 7.85 -26.18 0.27
N ALA A 430 7.40 -25.33 -0.67
CA ALA A 430 7.01 -25.78 -2.00
C ALA A 430 8.21 -26.44 -2.71
N VAL A 431 7.98 -27.61 -3.30
CA VAL A 431 9.00 -28.36 -4.06
C VAL A 431 9.09 -27.90 -5.52
N SER A 432 8.05 -27.27 -6.04
CA SER A 432 8.07 -26.61 -7.35
C SER A 432 7.07 -25.45 -7.38
N ARG A 433 7.33 -24.51 -8.29
CA ARG A 433 6.46 -23.37 -8.59
C ARG A 433 6.36 -23.18 -10.11
N ILE A 434 5.14 -23.00 -10.61
CA ILE A 434 4.88 -22.63 -12.00
C ILE A 434 3.83 -21.51 -11.98
N GLY A 435 4.23 -20.27 -12.30
CA GLY A 435 3.37 -19.09 -12.17
C GLY A 435 2.84 -18.92 -10.74
N SER A 436 1.53 -18.82 -10.59
CA SER A 436 0.83 -18.74 -9.29
C SER A 436 0.58 -20.10 -8.62
N THR A 437 1.04 -21.19 -9.20
CA THR A 437 0.79 -22.55 -8.70
C THR A 437 1.99 -23.07 -7.89
N LEU A 438 1.73 -23.54 -6.69
CA LEU A 438 2.70 -24.12 -5.76
C LEU A 438 2.43 -25.62 -5.60
N THR A 439 3.49 -26.43 -5.61
CA THR A 439 3.40 -27.87 -5.33
C THR A 439 4.10 -28.17 -4.02
N PHE A 440 3.39 -28.83 -3.10
CA PHE A 440 3.92 -29.32 -1.82
C PHE A 440 3.91 -30.83 -1.79
N LYS A 441 4.93 -31.43 -1.16
CA LYS A 441 5.00 -32.87 -0.91
C LYS A 441 5.07 -33.12 0.57
N ILE A 442 4.05 -33.78 1.13
CA ILE A 442 3.92 -34.08 2.55
C ILE A 442 4.21 -35.58 2.74
N SER A 443 5.03 -35.90 3.74
CA SER A 443 5.21 -37.27 4.19
C SER A 443 4.18 -37.61 5.28
N PRO A 444 3.36 -38.65 5.11
CA PRO A 444 2.44 -39.10 6.17
C PRO A 444 3.16 -39.45 7.50
N ARG A 445 4.43 -39.90 7.39
CA ARG A 445 5.25 -40.19 8.60
C ARG A 445 5.62 -38.92 9.35
N GLN A 446 5.79 -37.78 8.67
CA GLN A 446 6.09 -36.51 9.29
C GLN A 446 4.91 -36.01 10.12
N LEU A 447 3.71 -36.02 9.55
CA LEU A 447 2.47 -35.70 10.28
C LEU A 447 2.30 -36.58 11.53
N TRP A 448 2.67 -37.86 11.45
CA TRP A 448 2.56 -38.80 12.55
C TRP A 448 3.65 -38.64 13.62
N LYS A 449 4.87 -38.28 13.24
CA LYS A 449 5.99 -38.08 14.16
C LYS A 449 5.79 -36.84 15.04
N GLU A 450 5.43 -35.72 14.42
CA GLU A 450 5.13 -34.46 15.12
C GLU A 450 3.99 -34.61 16.13
N GLU A 451 3.11 -35.58 15.91
CA GLU A 451 2.02 -35.93 16.79
C GLU A 451 2.48 -36.59 18.07
N ASN A 452 3.52 -37.43 18.02
CA ASN A 452 4.00 -38.19 19.17
C ASN A 452 5.06 -37.45 20.00
N ASP A 453 5.74 -36.45 19.39
CA ASP A 453 6.77 -35.66 20.07
C ASP A 453 6.19 -34.45 20.84
N SER A 454 4.90 -34.09 20.62
CA SER A 454 4.26 -33.01 21.36
C SER A 454 3.73 -33.53 22.73
N SER A 455 4.01 -32.75 23.77
CA SER A 455 3.56 -33.02 25.18
C SER A 455 2.03 -33.03 25.37
N ASN A 456 1.27 -33.06 24.30
CA ASN A 456 -0.20 -33.08 24.24
C ASN A 456 -0.74 -34.45 23.78
N ALA A 457 -0.27 -35.55 24.38
CA ALA A 457 -0.94 -36.84 24.24
C ALA A 457 -2.38 -36.73 24.76
N LEU A 458 -3.36 -36.98 23.88
CA LEU A 458 -4.77 -37.00 24.26
C LEU A 458 -5.03 -38.04 25.38
N PRO A 459 -5.97 -37.75 26.30
CA PRO A 459 -6.38 -38.74 27.31
C PRO A 459 -6.82 -40.05 26.65
N ALA A 460 -6.47 -41.18 27.25
CA ALA A 460 -6.89 -42.47 26.78
C ALA A 460 -8.43 -42.54 26.73
N GLY A 461 -9.01 -42.60 25.53
CA GLY A 461 -10.47 -42.65 25.31
C GLY A 461 -11.03 -41.61 24.31
N SER A 462 -10.24 -40.63 23.83
CA SER A 462 -10.65 -39.71 22.80
C SER A 462 -10.64 -40.37 21.40
N SER A 463 -11.50 -39.88 20.47
CA SER A 463 -11.72 -40.47 19.16
C SER A 463 -10.43 -40.69 18.36
N GLU A 464 -10.34 -41.86 17.69
CA GLU A 464 -9.20 -42.29 16.88
C GLU A 464 -8.93 -41.40 15.64
N GLN A 465 -9.51 -40.21 15.52
CA GLN A 465 -9.40 -39.32 14.37
C GLN A 465 -8.81 -37.96 14.78
N ARG A 466 -7.84 -37.51 13.99
CA ARG A 466 -7.25 -36.16 14.14
C ARG A 466 -7.39 -35.36 12.86
N HIS A 467 -7.73 -34.10 13.02
CA HIS A 467 -8.01 -33.19 11.92
C HIS A 467 -6.96 -32.09 11.85
N TRP A 468 -6.31 -31.98 10.70
CA TRP A 468 -5.31 -30.96 10.40
C TRP A 468 -5.85 -29.99 9.38
N ILE A 469 -6.03 -28.72 9.73
CA ILE A 469 -6.36 -27.66 8.78
C ILE A 469 -5.07 -27.23 8.09
N LEU A 470 -5.09 -27.25 6.75
CA LEU A 470 -3.95 -26.83 5.94
C LEU A 470 -3.93 -25.32 5.80
N VAL A 471 -2.78 -24.71 6.07
CA VAL A 471 -2.57 -23.27 5.96
C VAL A 471 -1.27 -22.98 5.22
N LEU A 472 -1.24 -21.88 4.48
CA LEU A 472 0.01 -21.28 3.99
C LEU A 472 0.51 -20.25 4.99
N ARG A 473 1.81 -20.27 5.28
CA ARG A 473 2.49 -19.31 6.15
C ARG A 473 3.66 -18.67 5.42
N GLU A 474 3.92 -17.40 5.67
CA GLU A 474 5.08 -16.71 5.13
C GLU A 474 6.22 -16.72 6.14
N GLN A 475 7.42 -17.12 5.70
CA GLN A 475 8.64 -17.03 6.51
C GLN A 475 9.36 -15.72 6.23
N ARG A 476 9.55 -14.87 7.26
CA ARG A 476 10.35 -13.64 7.19
C ARG A 476 11.41 -13.63 8.26
N LYS A 477 12.69 -13.48 7.86
CA LYS A 477 13.84 -13.41 8.80
C LYS A 477 13.85 -14.53 9.84
N GLY A 478 13.54 -15.76 9.42
CA GLY A 478 13.51 -16.93 10.29
C GLY A 478 12.23 -17.15 11.11
N ALA A 479 11.35 -16.15 11.19
CA ALA A 479 10.08 -16.26 11.88
C ALA A 479 8.92 -16.51 10.91
N MET A 480 7.93 -17.29 11.33
CA MET A 480 6.68 -17.51 10.58
C MET A 480 5.72 -16.36 10.86
N VAL A 481 5.29 -15.66 9.80
CA VAL A 481 4.38 -14.53 9.88
C VAL A 481 3.14 -14.79 9.05
N GLY A 482 1.99 -14.64 9.67
CA GLY A 482 0.70 -14.87 9.03
C GLY A 482 0.40 -16.34 8.77
N ALA A 483 -0.86 -16.64 8.61
CA ALA A 483 -1.34 -17.93 8.16
C ALA A 483 -2.65 -17.70 7.38
N THR A 484 -2.80 -18.35 6.22
CA THR A 484 -4.04 -18.31 5.44
C THR A 484 -4.50 -19.74 5.19
N PRO A 485 -5.69 -20.13 5.61
CA PRO A 485 -6.24 -21.44 5.30
C PRO A 485 -6.30 -21.67 3.80
N ILE A 486 -5.99 -22.89 3.38
CA ILE A 486 -6.15 -23.29 1.98
C ILE A 486 -7.62 -23.59 1.75
N THR A 487 -8.25 -22.88 0.83
CA THR A 487 -9.67 -23.05 0.49
C THR A 487 -9.88 -24.37 -0.25
N TRP A 488 -10.92 -25.09 0.12
CA TRP A 488 -11.39 -26.28 -0.58
C TRP A 488 -12.19 -25.87 -1.80
N PRO A 489 -11.88 -26.36 -3.02
CA PRO A 489 -12.62 -26.00 -4.20
C PRO A 489 -14.01 -26.65 -4.22
N GLU A 490 -15.02 -25.91 -4.65
CA GLU A 490 -16.41 -26.41 -4.78
C GLU A 490 -16.54 -27.62 -5.74
N THR A 491 -15.59 -27.74 -6.67
CA THR A 491 -15.54 -28.82 -7.66
C THR A 491 -15.01 -30.15 -7.12
N LEU A 492 -14.50 -30.18 -5.89
CA LEU A 492 -13.90 -31.37 -5.30
C LEU A 492 -14.78 -31.89 -4.15
N GLU A 493 -15.29 -33.11 -4.29
CA GLU A 493 -16.11 -33.73 -3.23
C GLU A 493 -15.27 -34.02 -1.98
N PRO A 494 -15.76 -33.70 -0.77
CA PRO A 494 -15.09 -34.06 0.48
C PRO A 494 -14.86 -35.59 0.57
N GLY A 495 -13.64 -35.97 0.91
CA GLY A 495 -13.27 -37.39 1.02
C GLY A 495 -12.92 -38.09 -0.29
N ALA A 496 -12.94 -37.36 -1.42
CA ALA A 496 -12.55 -37.91 -2.73
C ALA A 496 -11.10 -38.44 -2.78
N ILE A 497 -10.21 -37.88 -1.94
CA ILE A 497 -8.80 -38.25 -1.89
C ILE A 497 -8.51 -39.01 -0.61
N ARG A 498 -8.22 -40.31 -0.75
CA ARG A 498 -7.79 -41.17 0.36
C ARG A 498 -6.40 -41.70 0.09
N VAL A 499 -5.52 -41.60 1.06
CA VAL A 499 -4.21 -42.25 1.05
C VAL A 499 -4.30 -43.52 1.87
N GLU A 500 -4.40 -44.66 1.21
CA GLU A 500 -4.43 -45.96 1.85
C GLU A 500 -3.08 -46.67 1.72
N ARG A 501 -2.62 -47.29 2.76
CA ARG A 501 -1.42 -48.14 2.75
C ARG A 501 -1.68 -49.46 3.40
N GLU A 502 -1.16 -50.53 2.81
CA GLU A 502 -1.16 -51.85 3.38
C GLU A 502 -0.35 -51.88 4.70
N GLY A 503 -0.94 -52.45 5.75
CA GLY A 503 -0.27 -52.68 7.01
C GLY A 503 -0.34 -51.50 8.00
N ARG A 504 0.43 -51.48 9.04
CA ARG A 504 0.38 -50.68 10.28
C ARG A 504 0.50 -49.13 10.14
N ASN A 505 0.11 -48.53 9.04
CA ASN A 505 0.22 -47.07 8.85
C ASN A 505 -1.14 -46.38 8.93
N PRO A 506 -1.18 -45.11 9.41
CA PRO A 506 -2.42 -44.32 9.49
C PRO A 506 -3.01 -44.03 8.12
N GLN A 507 -4.32 -44.01 8.04
CA GLN A 507 -5.07 -43.57 6.88
C GLN A 507 -5.09 -42.05 6.85
N ILE A 508 -4.90 -41.46 5.64
CA ILE A 508 -5.06 -40.04 5.42
C ILE A 508 -6.29 -39.83 4.54
N ARG A 509 -7.18 -38.96 4.96
CA ARG A 509 -8.30 -38.47 4.18
C ARG A 509 -8.18 -36.96 4.04
N LEU A 510 -8.42 -36.44 2.85
CA LEU A 510 -8.57 -35.01 2.60
C LEU A 510 -10.05 -34.67 2.58
N ASP A 511 -10.41 -33.67 3.34
CA ASP A 511 -11.77 -33.20 3.50
C ASP A 511 -11.83 -31.67 3.51
N SER A 512 -13.04 -31.10 3.57
CA SER A 512 -13.28 -29.71 3.88
C SER A 512 -13.80 -29.56 5.30
N THR A 513 -13.44 -28.44 5.95
CA THR A 513 -14.11 -28.00 7.17
C THR A 513 -15.50 -27.45 6.85
N PRO A 514 -16.41 -27.31 7.83
CA PRO A 514 -17.69 -26.60 7.63
C PRO A 514 -17.52 -25.17 7.10
N GLY A 515 -16.36 -24.53 7.34
CA GLY A 515 -15.99 -23.22 6.83
C GLY A 515 -15.27 -23.24 5.47
N GLY A 516 -15.26 -24.37 4.74
CA GLY A 516 -14.67 -24.45 3.39
C GLY A 516 -13.14 -24.50 3.31
N SER A 517 -12.42 -24.73 4.41
CA SER A 517 -10.97 -24.91 4.40
C SER A 517 -10.56 -26.34 4.13
N ALA A 518 -9.42 -26.55 3.44
CA ALA A 518 -8.87 -27.89 3.20
C ALA A 518 -8.33 -28.51 4.52
N MET A 519 -8.70 -29.74 4.77
CA MET A 519 -8.40 -30.45 6.02
C MET A 519 -7.84 -31.85 5.74
N ILE A 520 -6.81 -32.25 6.49
CA ILE A 520 -6.31 -33.63 6.52
C ILE A 520 -6.85 -34.32 7.76
N THR A 521 -7.49 -35.45 7.58
CA THR A 521 -7.90 -36.34 8.67
C THR A 521 -6.97 -37.54 8.72
N LEU A 522 -6.33 -37.75 9.86
CA LEU A 522 -5.55 -38.96 10.17
C LEU A 522 -6.39 -39.93 10.99
N ARG A 523 -6.42 -41.21 10.58
CA ARG A 523 -7.13 -42.25 11.28
C ARG A 523 -6.20 -43.43 11.57
N GLN A 524 -6.17 -43.91 12.79
CA GLN A 524 -5.46 -45.16 13.12
C GLN A 524 -6.14 -46.37 12.50
N PRO A 525 -5.39 -47.32 11.91
CA PRO A 525 -5.96 -48.55 11.42
C PRO A 525 -6.45 -49.42 12.62
N LYS A 526 -7.69 -49.90 12.55
CA LYS A 526 -8.17 -50.93 13.47
C LYS A 526 -7.33 -52.20 13.28
N ARG A 527 -6.95 -52.88 14.39
CA ARG A 527 -6.03 -54.01 14.40
C ARG A 527 -6.47 -55.28 13.64
N SER A 528 -7.63 -55.28 12.93
CA SER A 528 -8.22 -56.47 12.34
C SER A 528 -9.03 -56.28 11.08
N GLN A 529 -8.50 -55.67 10.01
CA GLN A 529 -9.14 -55.78 8.66
C GLN A 529 -8.09 -55.76 7.54
N ALA A 530 -8.16 -56.76 6.63
CA ALA A 530 -7.43 -56.82 5.39
C ALA A 530 -8.03 -55.86 4.35
N TRP A 531 -7.21 -55.18 3.58
CA TRP A 531 -7.61 -54.08 2.72
C TRP A 531 -7.48 -54.43 1.24
N HIS A 532 -8.48 -53.99 0.44
CA HIS A 532 -8.43 -54.07 -1.03
C HIS A 532 -7.83 -52.78 -1.65
N ARG A 533 -7.18 -52.92 -2.79
CA ARG A 533 -6.50 -51.86 -3.53
C ARG A 533 -7.49 -50.81 -4.06
N PRO A 534 -7.25 -49.47 -3.91
CA PRO A 534 -8.08 -48.46 -4.49
C PRO A 534 -7.76 -48.20 -5.97
N ARG A 535 -8.82 -47.87 -6.74
CA ARG A 535 -8.70 -47.26 -8.07
C ARG A 535 -8.61 -45.76 -7.94
N LEU A 536 -7.70 -45.14 -8.72
CA LEU A 536 -7.67 -43.68 -8.90
C LEU A 536 -9.00 -43.21 -9.53
N VAL A 537 -9.60 -42.22 -8.96
CA VAL A 537 -10.62 -41.40 -9.62
C VAL A 537 -10.02 -39.99 -9.72
N VAL A 538 -9.88 -39.52 -10.96
CA VAL A 538 -9.38 -38.19 -11.33
C VAL A 538 -10.46 -37.15 -11.11
#